data_b2a05d9f1b5896a24be47fa433ed003c
#
_entry.id   b2a05d9f1b5896a24be47fa433ed003c
#
_cell.length_a   1.000
_cell.length_b   1.000
_cell.length_c   1.000
_cell.angle_alpha   90.00
_cell.angle_beta   90.00
_cell.angle_gamma   90.00
#
_symmetry.space_group_name_H-M   'P 1'
#
loop_
_entity.id
_entity.type
_entity.pdbx_description
1 polymer ?
#
loop_
_entity_poly.entity_id
_entity_poly.type
_entity_poly.pdbx_seq_one_letter_code
_entity_poly.pdbx_strand_id
1 'polypeptide(L)'
;QRQMCIRDSAMTERLIQGTGRLLDTVPPGSGIEKQNLLDKYIKVMEHTVDSLSTAEAGKACRMLETEALGLDRICGREILELVLSAGRLFIARTALSNVEEIQQEFVNSCSQCRTAGELFGQLARIQERLLSEAREMRSSEAARPIRIAKQYVMQHFDEPITLETVCEDIGFSVNYFSMLFKRETGEGFAKYLTRVRIEEAKTLLRETSIPIAEICEKVGYSDRKHFTHTFHKATGLNPVEYRKLYG
;
A
#
# COMPACT_ATOMS: atom_id res chain seq x y z
N GLN A 1 -17.90 1.89 -45.37
CA GLN A 1 -18.27 1.84 -43.93
C GLN A 1 -18.74 0.45 -43.46
N ARG A 2 -19.62 -0.27 -44.20
CA ARG A 2 -20.10 -1.62 -43.82
C ARG A 2 -18.98 -2.69 -43.82
N GLN A 3 -18.05 -2.66 -44.77
CA GLN A 3 -16.95 -3.64 -44.84
C GLN A 3 -15.94 -3.46 -43.71
N MET A 4 -15.69 -2.23 -43.26
CA MET A 4 -14.79 -1.94 -42.14
C MET A 4 -15.38 -2.45 -40.83
N CYS A 5 -16.69 -2.30 -40.60
CA CYS A 5 -17.36 -2.76 -39.38
C CYS A 5 -17.41 -4.30 -39.25
N ILE A 6 -17.51 -5.04 -40.34
CA ILE A 6 -17.49 -6.53 -40.38
C ILE A 6 -16.07 -7.04 -40.05
N ARG A 7 -15.04 -6.38 -40.59
CA ARG A 7 -13.63 -6.75 -40.34
C ARG A 7 -13.22 -6.55 -38.88
N ASP A 8 -13.63 -5.43 -38.29
CA ASP A 8 -13.37 -5.14 -36.89
C ASP A 8 -14.14 -6.09 -35.94
N SER A 9 -15.39 -6.42 -36.27
CA SER A 9 -16.17 -7.41 -35.54
C SER A 9 -15.56 -8.81 -35.63
N ALA A 10 -15.12 -9.23 -36.83
CA ALA A 10 -14.44 -10.53 -37.02
C ALA A 10 -13.10 -10.61 -36.26
N MET A 11 -12.38 -9.49 -36.15
CA MET A 11 -11.15 -9.46 -35.37
C MET A 11 -11.38 -9.64 -33.85
N THR A 12 -12.52 -9.17 -33.32
CA THR A 12 -12.84 -9.35 -31.90
C THR A 12 -13.45 -10.73 -31.61
N GLU A 13 -14.10 -11.39 -32.58
CA GLU A 13 -14.61 -12.76 -32.39
C GLU A 13 -13.52 -13.80 -32.15
N ARG A 14 -12.28 -13.53 -32.51
CA ARG A 14 -11.11 -14.37 -32.14
C ARG A 14 -10.98 -14.57 -30.63
N LEU A 15 -11.49 -13.62 -29.83
CA LEU A 15 -11.43 -13.69 -28.36
C LEU A 15 -12.22 -14.89 -27.81
N ILE A 16 -13.29 -15.30 -28.52
CA ILE A 16 -14.13 -16.44 -28.13
C ILE A 16 -13.78 -17.69 -28.94
N GLN A 17 -13.68 -17.56 -30.23
CA GLN A 17 -13.56 -18.69 -31.16
C GLN A 17 -12.10 -19.10 -31.45
N GLY A 18 -11.13 -18.28 -30.99
CA GLY A 18 -9.70 -18.48 -31.26
C GLY A 18 -9.27 -17.99 -32.64
N THR A 19 -8.00 -18.16 -32.95
CA THR A 19 -7.39 -17.76 -34.23
C THR A 19 -7.43 -18.89 -35.27
N GLY A 20 -7.56 -18.56 -36.55
CA GLY A 20 -7.45 -19.53 -37.65
C GLY A 20 -8.78 -20.06 -38.16
N ARG A 21 -9.93 -19.53 -37.75
CA ARG A 21 -11.24 -19.84 -38.30
C ARG A 21 -11.77 -18.71 -39.18
N LEU A 22 -12.43 -19.08 -40.30
CA LEU A 22 -13.20 -18.15 -41.13
C LEU A 22 -14.55 -17.94 -40.45
N LEU A 23 -14.89 -16.66 -40.20
CA LEU A 23 -16.13 -16.25 -39.57
C LEU A 23 -17.05 -15.69 -40.65
N ASP A 24 -18.09 -16.44 -40.97
CA ASP A 24 -19.09 -16.04 -41.97
C ASP A 24 -20.16 -15.10 -41.39
N THR A 25 -20.42 -15.18 -40.07
CA THR A 25 -21.41 -14.34 -39.38
C THR A 25 -20.96 -14.03 -37.95
N VAL A 26 -21.26 -12.81 -37.48
CA VAL A 26 -21.08 -12.41 -36.08
C VAL A 26 -22.46 -12.50 -35.39
N PRO A 27 -22.58 -13.22 -34.27
CA PRO A 27 -23.86 -13.32 -33.57
C PRO A 27 -24.33 -11.93 -33.07
N PRO A 28 -25.63 -11.68 -33.02
CA PRO A 28 -26.17 -10.46 -32.42
C PRO A 28 -25.88 -10.48 -30.91
N GLY A 29 -25.36 -9.38 -30.38
CA GLY A 29 -25.00 -9.27 -28.99
C GLY A 29 -26.19 -9.17 -28.02
N SER A 30 -25.93 -9.47 -26.72
CA SER A 30 -26.92 -9.47 -25.63
C SER A 30 -26.74 -8.27 -24.69
N GLY A 31 -26.86 -7.05 -25.19
CA GLY A 31 -26.56 -5.79 -24.47
C GLY A 31 -27.16 -5.67 -23.05
N ILE A 32 -28.36 -6.23 -22.81
CA ILE A 32 -29.02 -6.20 -21.48
C ILE A 32 -28.30 -7.11 -20.50
N GLU A 33 -27.87 -8.30 -20.92
CA GLU A 33 -27.17 -9.25 -20.07
C GLU A 33 -25.78 -8.72 -19.68
N LYS A 34 -25.09 -8.06 -20.62
CA LYS A 34 -23.80 -7.37 -20.37
C LYS A 34 -23.95 -6.29 -19.30
N GLN A 35 -25.00 -5.48 -19.32
CA GLN A 35 -25.22 -4.44 -18.31
C GLN A 35 -25.45 -5.04 -16.93
N ASN A 36 -26.24 -6.10 -16.83
CA ASN A 36 -26.46 -6.82 -15.57
C ASN A 36 -25.17 -7.40 -14.97
N LEU A 37 -24.27 -7.92 -15.82
CA LEU A 37 -22.96 -8.40 -15.37
C LEU A 37 -22.08 -7.27 -14.82
N LEU A 38 -22.08 -6.13 -15.50
CA LEU A 38 -21.33 -4.96 -15.07
C LEU A 38 -21.86 -4.42 -13.74
N ASP A 39 -23.19 -4.37 -13.56
CA ASP A 39 -23.82 -3.91 -12.32
C ASP A 39 -23.49 -4.83 -11.13
N LYS A 40 -23.46 -6.15 -11.34
CA LYS A 40 -23.01 -7.11 -10.32
C LYS A 40 -21.54 -6.89 -9.96
N TYR A 41 -20.70 -6.75 -10.98
CA TYR A 41 -19.27 -6.49 -10.79
C TYR A 41 -19.03 -5.20 -9.99
N ILE A 42 -19.74 -4.10 -10.30
CA ILE A 42 -19.61 -2.82 -9.60
C ILE A 42 -19.89 -2.99 -8.09
N LYS A 43 -20.95 -3.70 -7.71
CA LYS A 43 -21.28 -3.93 -6.29
C LYS A 43 -20.17 -4.66 -5.54
N VAL A 44 -19.56 -5.68 -6.14
CA VAL A 44 -18.44 -6.41 -5.52
C VAL A 44 -17.20 -5.55 -5.50
N MET A 45 -16.95 -4.79 -6.56
CA MET A 45 -15.80 -3.89 -6.67
C MET A 45 -15.80 -2.80 -5.59
N GLU A 46 -16.96 -2.22 -5.23
CA GLU A 46 -17.06 -1.19 -4.18
C GLU A 46 -16.50 -1.70 -2.85
N HIS A 47 -16.93 -2.87 -2.42
CA HIS A 47 -16.41 -3.49 -1.20
C HIS A 47 -14.92 -3.84 -1.31
N THR A 48 -14.48 -4.28 -2.48
CA THR A 48 -13.07 -4.65 -2.75
C THR A 48 -12.13 -3.44 -2.63
N VAL A 49 -12.55 -2.28 -3.15
CA VAL A 49 -11.76 -1.03 -3.07
C VAL A 49 -11.67 -0.53 -1.62
N ASP A 50 -12.78 -0.58 -0.88
CA ASP A 50 -12.82 -0.13 0.52
C ASP A 50 -11.92 -1.00 1.42
N SER A 51 -11.93 -2.32 1.20
CA SER A 51 -11.12 -3.29 1.95
C SER A 51 -9.67 -3.40 1.44
N LEU A 52 -9.35 -2.86 0.27
CA LEU A 52 -8.08 -3.05 -0.46
C LEU A 52 -7.70 -4.53 -0.61
N SER A 53 -8.68 -5.41 -0.80
CA SER A 53 -8.47 -6.86 -0.86
C SER A 53 -8.19 -7.34 -2.28
N THR A 54 -6.93 -7.68 -2.58
CA THR A 54 -6.55 -8.29 -3.87
C THR A 54 -7.21 -9.65 -4.10
N ALA A 55 -7.46 -10.40 -3.01
CA ALA A 55 -8.14 -11.71 -3.10
C ALA A 55 -9.60 -11.58 -3.53
N GLU A 56 -10.32 -10.56 -3.01
CA GLU A 56 -11.70 -10.25 -3.41
C GLU A 56 -11.76 -9.71 -4.85
N ALA A 57 -10.81 -8.86 -5.23
CA ALA A 57 -10.68 -8.39 -6.61
C ALA A 57 -10.53 -9.56 -7.60
N GLY A 58 -9.64 -10.50 -7.28
CA GLY A 58 -9.45 -11.69 -8.09
C GLY A 58 -10.70 -12.60 -8.17
N LYS A 59 -11.49 -12.69 -7.08
CA LYS A 59 -12.79 -13.39 -7.11
C LYS A 59 -13.81 -12.68 -7.99
N ALA A 60 -13.90 -11.35 -7.89
CA ALA A 60 -14.80 -10.55 -8.70
C ALA A 60 -14.47 -10.66 -10.21
N CYS A 61 -13.18 -10.63 -10.56
CA CYS A 61 -12.72 -10.81 -11.93
C CYS A 61 -13.08 -12.20 -12.48
N ARG A 62 -12.83 -13.27 -11.74
CA ARG A 62 -13.18 -14.65 -12.12
C ARG A 62 -14.70 -14.86 -12.23
N MET A 63 -15.48 -14.25 -11.34
CA MET A 63 -16.95 -14.26 -11.43
C MET A 63 -17.41 -13.61 -12.74
N LEU A 64 -16.88 -12.44 -13.04
CA LEU A 64 -17.22 -11.71 -14.28
C LEU A 64 -16.85 -12.53 -15.52
N GLU A 65 -15.66 -13.14 -15.54
CA GLU A 65 -15.20 -14.02 -16.62
C GLU A 65 -16.12 -15.23 -16.80
N THR A 66 -16.41 -15.95 -15.71
CA THR A 66 -17.23 -17.17 -15.76
C THR A 66 -18.65 -16.89 -16.21
N GLU A 67 -19.27 -15.84 -15.66
CA GLU A 67 -20.64 -15.45 -16.06
C GLU A 67 -20.68 -14.91 -17.49
N ALA A 68 -19.70 -14.11 -17.93
CA ALA A 68 -19.64 -13.60 -19.29
C ALA A 68 -19.48 -14.72 -20.31
N LEU A 69 -18.55 -15.65 -20.09
CA LEU A 69 -18.32 -16.78 -21.01
C LEU A 69 -19.43 -17.84 -20.96
N GLY A 70 -20.26 -17.83 -19.92
CA GLY A 70 -21.43 -18.69 -19.80
C GLY A 70 -22.68 -18.19 -20.55
N LEU A 71 -22.65 -16.98 -21.13
CA LEU A 71 -23.78 -16.46 -21.93
C LEU A 71 -23.83 -17.08 -23.32
N ASP A 72 -24.98 -17.63 -23.69
CA ASP A 72 -25.17 -18.34 -24.98
C ASP A 72 -24.95 -17.49 -26.23
N ARG A 73 -25.04 -16.17 -26.11
CA ARG A 73 -25.01 -15.21 -27.23
C ARG A 73 -24.05 -14.04 -27.05
N ILE A 74 -23.00 -14.18 -26.22
CA ILE A 74 -22.03 -13.11 -26.10
C ILE A 74 -21.05 -13.13 -27.28
N CYS A 75 -20.79 -11.96 -27.88
CA CYS A 75 -19.78 -11.85 -28.94
C CYS A 75 -18.44 -11.29 -28.38
N GLY A 76 -17.35 -11.52 -29.12
CA GLY A 76 -16.02 -11.09 -28.71
C GLY A 76 -15.90 -9.58 -28.48
N ARG A 77 -16.66 -8.80 -29.24
CA ARG A 77 -16.74 -7.35 -29.06
C ARG A 77 -17.37 -6.98 -27.71
N GLU A 78 -18.41 -7.67 -27.30
CA GLU A 78 -19.09 -7.42 -26.01
C GLU A 78 -18.21 -7.79 -24.83
N ILE A 79 -17.41 -8.86 -24.94
CA ILE A 79 -16.41 -9.21 -23.93
C ILE A 79 -15.35 -8.10 -23.81
N LEU A 80 -14.83 -7.62 -24.94
CA LEU A 80 -13.86 -6.51 -24.93
C LEU A 80 -14.46 -5.26 -24.27
N GLU A 81 -15.66 -4.85 -24.67
CA GLU A 81 -16.36 -3.69 -24.11
C GLU A 81 -16.64 -3.86 -22.60
N LEU A 82 -17.00 -5.07 -22.15
CA LEU A 82 -17.24 -5.40 -20.75
C LEU A 82 -15.95 -5.22 -19.92
N VAL A 83 -14.86 -5.82 -20.37
CA VAL A 83 -13.56 -5.74 -19.68
C VAL A 83 -13.03 -4.31 -19.65
N LEU A 84 -13.14 -3.57 -20.77
CA LEU A 84 -12.73 -2.17 -20.83
C LEU A 84 -13.57 -1.28 -19.89
N SER A 85 -14.90 -1.52 -19.84
CA SER A 85 -15.79 -0.78 -18.93
C SER A 85 -15.48 -1.09 -17.47
N ALA A 86 -15.31 -2.37 -17.11
CA ALA A 86 -14.93 -2.81 -15.77
C ALA A 86 -13.59 -2.20 -15.33
N GLY A 87 -12.59 -2.23 -16.22
CA GLY A 87 -11.27 -1.66 -15.96
C GLY A 87 -11.29 -0.15 -15.76
N ARG A 88 -11.98 0.58 -16.63
CA ARG A 88 -12.13 2.05 -16.52
C ARG A 88 -12.81 2.46 -15.21
N LEU A 89 -13.87 1.77 -14.82
CA LEU A 89 -14.57 2.03 -13.55
C LEU A 89 -13.67 1.74 -12.37
N PHE A 90 -12.92 0.64 -12.39
CA PHE A 90 -11.98 0.30 -11.34
C PHE A 90 -10.85 1.33 -11.22
N ILE A 91 -10.22 1.72 -12.33
CA ILE A 91 -9.16 2.72 -12.37
C ILE A 91 -9.67 4.07 -11.86
N ALA A 92 -10.85 4.51 -12.29
CA ALA A 92 -11.43 5.78 -11.86
C ALA A 92 -11.70 5.83 -10.35
N ARG A 93 -11.94 4.67 -9.72
CA ARG A 93 -12.24 4.59 -8.29
C ARG A 93 -11.01 4.39 -7.40
N THR A 94 -9.95 3.80 -7.92
CA THR A 94 -8.74 3.43 -7.15
C THR A 94 -7.53 4.28 -7.45
N ALA A 95 -7.41 4.81 -8.67
CA ALA A 95 -6.24 5.58 -9.05
C ALA A 95 -6.19 6.93 -8.34
N LEU A 96 -5.06 7.23 -7.75
CA LEU A 96 -4.81 8.43 -6.95
C LEU A 96 -4.25 9.57 -7.80
N SER A 97 -3.62 9.24 -8.94
CA SER A 97 -3.07 10.17 -9.91
C SER A 97 -3.00 9.50 -11.29
N ASN A 98 -2.81 10.29 -12.34
CA ASN A 98 -2.54 9.80 -13.70
C ASN A 98 -3.61 8.84 -14.27
N VAL A 99 -4.87 9.04 -13.91
CA VAL A 99 -6.00 8.17 -14.32
C VAL A 99 -6.03 7.95 -15.84
N GLU A 100 -5.81 9.00 -16.62
CA GLU A 100 -5.86 8.96 -18.08
C GLU A 100 -4.72 8.11 -18.66
N GLU A 101 -3.49 8.24 -18.13
CA GLU A 101 -2.35 7.43 -18.56
C GLU A 101 -2.55 5.95 -18.25
N ILE A 102 -3.03 5.64 -17.03
CA ILE A 102 -3.31 4.27 -16.61
C ILE A 102 -4.43 3.66 -17.47
N GLN A 103 -5.47 4.43 -17.77
CA GLN A 103 -6.56 3.97 -18.66
C GLN A 103 -6.04 3.69 -20.07
N GLN A 104 -5.18 4.56 -20.61
CA GLN A 104 -4.61 4.36 -21.94
C GLN A 104 -3.68 3.14 -21.99
N GLU A 105 -2.85 2.94 -20.97
CA GLU A 105 -2.00 1.74 -20.82
C GLU A 105 -2.85 0.46 -20.79
N PHE A 106 -3.93 0.48 -20.00
CA PHE A 106 -4.85 -0.65 -19.90
C PHE A 106 -5.54 -0.97 -21.23
N VAL A 107 -6.04 0.05 -21.95
CA VAL A 107 -6.65 -0.11 -23.28
C VAL A 107 -5.64 -0.70 -24.28
N ASN A 108 -4.41 -0.18 -24.28
CA ASN A 108 -3.34 -0.67 -25.15
C ASN A 108 -3.01 -2.15 -24.85
N SER A 109 -2.93 -2.52 -23.57
CA SER A 109 -2.69 -3.91 -23.15
C SER A 109 -3.83 -4.85 -23.58
N CYS A 110 -5.08 -4.42 -23.43
CA CYS A 110 -6.25 -5.18 -23.87
C CYS A 110 -6.28 -5.36 -25.41
N SER A 111 -5.82 -4.36 -26.17
CA SER A 111 -5.80 -4.44 -27.64
C SER A 111 -4.87 -5.52 -28.20
N GLN A 112 -3.87 -5.93 -27.42
CA GLN A 112 -2.88 -6.97 -27.78
C GLN A 112 -3.38 -8.38 -27.44
N CYS A 113 -4.43 -8.52 -26.65
CA CYS A 113 -4.97 -9.81 -26.24
C CYS A 113 -5.57 -10.58 -27.41
N ARG A 114 -5.39 -11.90 -27.42
CA ARG A 114 -5.88 -12.82 -28.44
C ARG A 114 -7.03 -13.69 -27.96
N THR A 115 -7.16 -13.84 -26.64
CA THR A 115 -8.19 -14.67 -26.00
C THR A 115 -8.94 -13.88 -24.92
N ALA A 116 -10.15 -14.32 -24.59
CA ALA A 116 -10.92 -13.75 -23.48
C ALA A 116 -10.18 -13.90 -22.14
N GLY A 117 -9.55 -15.05 -21.89
CA GLY A 117 -8.75 -15.27 -20.67
C GLY A 117 -7.59 -14.28 -20.54
N GLU A 118 -6.93 -13.89 -21.64
CA GLU A 118 -5.90 -12.85 -21.61
C GLU A 118 -6.50 -11.49 -21.26
N LEU A 119 -7.69 -11.15 -21.77
CA LEU A 119 -8.39 -9.89 -21.43
C LEU A 119 -8.74 -9.81 -19.94
N PHE A 120 -9.37 -10.85 -19.40
CA PHE A 120 -9.66 -10.91 -17.96
C PHE A 120 -8.38 -10.94 -17.10
N GLY A 121 -7.32 -11.57 -17.64
CA GLY A 121 -5.99 -11.51 -17.04
C GLY A 121 -5.43 -10.08 -16.94
N GLN A 122 -5.64 -9.23 -17.95
CA GLN A 122 -5.24 -7.81 -17.88
C GLN A 122 -6.08 -7.05 -16.84
N LEU A 123 -7.39 -7.32 -16.76
CA LEU A 123 -8.24 -6.75 -15.72
C LEU A 123 -7.76 -7.13 -14.31
N ALA A 124 -7.45 -8.39 -14.09
CA ALA A 124 -6.92 -8.86 -12.81
C ALA A 124 -5.59 -8.18 -12.44
N ARG A 125 -4.67 -8.05 -13.40
CA ARG A 125 -3.35 -7.40 -13.20
C ARG A 125 -3.48 -5.93 -12.81
N ILE A 126 -4.33 -5.17 -13.51
CA ILE A 126 -4.52 -3.74 -13.17
C ILE A 126 -5.15 -3.58 -11.79
N GLN A 127 -6.10 -4.45 -11.43
CA GLN A 127 -6.71 -4.46 -10.10
C GLN A 127 -5.68 -4.74 -9.00
N GLU A 128 -4.86 -5.76 -9.17
CA GLU A 128 -3.81 -6.14 -8.21
C GLU A 128 -2.79 -5.00 -8.02
N ARG A 129 -2.30 -4.42 -9.14
CA ARG A 129 -1.36 -3.30 -9.12
C ARG A 129 -1.92 -2.12 -8.33
N LEU A 130 -3.10 -1.62 -8.70
CA LEU A 130 -3.68 -0.43 -8.07
C LEU A 130 -4.04 -0.64 -6.58
N LEU A 131 -4.54 -1.83 -6.22
CA LEU A 131 -4.80 -2.14 -4.81
C LEU A 131 -3.52 -2.25 -3.99
N SER A 132 -2.43 -2.78 -4.57
CA SER A 132 -1.12 -2.84 -3.91
C SER A 132 -0.57 -1.44 -3.70
N GLU A 133 -0.59 -0.59 -4.72
CA GLU A 133 -0.18 0.82 -4.64
C GLU A 133 -0.98 1.59 -3.57
N ALA A 134 -2.31 1.44 -3.57
CA ALA A 134 -3.18 2.07 -2.57
C ALA A 134 -2.91 1.58 -1.14
N ARG A 135 -2.58 0.29 -0.97
CA ARG A 135 -2.21 -0.30 0.31
C ARG A 135 -0.87 0.25 0.81
N GLU A 136 0.12 0.34 -0.06
CA GLU A 136 1.44 0.90 0.26
C GLU A 136 1.33 2.37 0.65
N MET A 137 0.52 3.16 -0.05
CA MET A 137 0.28 4.56 0.29
C MET A 137 -0.41 4.71 1.66
N ARG A 138 -1.47 3.93 1.94
CA ARG A 138 -2.11 3.93 3.28
C ARG A 138 -1.12 3.53 4.38
N SER A 139 -0.28 2.54 4.14
CA SER A 139 0.75 2.11 5.08
C SER A 139 1.81 3.21 5.30
N SER A 140 2.27 3.85 4.22
CA SER A 140 3.23 4.95 4.28
C SER A 140 2.66 6.18 5.00
N GLU A 141 1.41 6.55 4.73
CA GLU A 141 0.74 7.66 5.42
C GLU A 141 0.53 7.36 6.90
N ALA A 142 0.12 6.14 7.26
CA ALA A 142 -0.02 5.72 8.66
C ALA A 142 1.33 5.70 9.40
N ALA A 143 2.43 5.38 8.71
CA ALA A 143 3.78 5.36 9.27
C ALA A 143 4.44 6.77 9.33
N ARG A 144 3.93 7.74 8.56
CA ARG A 144 4.49 9.10 8.49
C ARG A 144 4.59 9.79 9.86
N PRO A 145 3.54 9.81 10.71
CA PRO A 145 3.62 10.43 12.03
C PRO A 145 4.69 9.79 12.92
N ILE A 146 4.85 8.46 12.84
CA ILE A 146 5.87 7.73 13.60
C ILE A 146 7.28 8.09 13.12
N ARG A 147 7.48 8.24 11.83
CA ARG A 147 8.77 8.67 11.26
C ARG A 147 9.13 10.08 11.73
N ILE A 148 8.17 11.01 11.73
CA ILE A 148 8.37 12.37 12.23
C ILE A 148 8.73 12.34 13.71
N ALA A 149 8.00 11.58 14.53
CA ALA A 149 8.29 11.46 15.95
C ALA A 149 9.66 10.85 16.24
N LYS A 150 10.07 9.82 15.50
CA LYS A 150 11.42 9.26 15.61
C LYS A 150 12.49 10.28 15.26
N GLN A 151 12.29 11.04 14.20
CA GLN A 151 13.21 12.11 13.81
C GLN A 151 13.29 13.20 14.88
N TYR A 152 12.14 13.63 15.41
CA TYR A 152 12.07 14.59 16.51
C TYR A 152 12.86 14.11 17.74
N VAL A 153 12.66 12.86 18.16
CA VAL A 153 13.42 12.26 19.26
C VAL A 153 14.93 12.27 18.98
N MET A 154 15.35 11.94 17.76
CA MET A 154 16.77 11.93 17.40
C MET A 154 17.41 13.33 17.41
N GLN A 155 16.62 14.38 17.20
CA GLN A 155 17.09 15.78 17.21
C GLN A 155 17.06 16.42 18.59
N HIS A 156 16.18 15.95 19.50
CA HIS A 156 15.87 16.60 20.78
C HIS A 156 15.96 15.64 21.99
N PHE A 157 16.64 14.48 21.84
CA PHE A 157 16.70 13.49 22.95
C PHE A 157 17.33 14.03 24.21
N ASP A 158 18.19 15.04 24.13
CA ASP A 158 18.87 15.73 25.24
C ASP A 158 17.95 16.69 25.99
N GLU A 159 16.80 17.04 25.41
CA GLU A 159 15.80 17.93 26.00
C GLU A 159 14.74 17.17 26.82
N PRO A 160 13.99 17.84 27.71
CA PRO A 160 12.90 17.22 28.47
C PRO A 160 11.64 17.01 27.62
N ILE A 161 11.74 16.21 26.55
CA ILE A 161 10.61 15.90 25.66
C ILE A 161 9.67 14.85 26.25
N THR A 162 8.37 15.04 26.00
CA THR A 162 7.31 14.11 26.39
C THR A 162 6.52 13.69 25.16
N LEU A 163 5.66 12.67 25.31
CA LEU A 163 4.75 12.26 24.23
C LEU A 163 3.79 13.38 23.85
N GLU A 164 3.35 14.16 24.85
CA GLU A 164 2.46 15.30 24.69
C GLU A 164 3.08 16.36 23.79
N THR A 165 4.34 16.76 24.05
CA THR A 165 5.05 17.76 23.24
C THR A 165 5.19 17.31 21.78
N VAL A 166 5.48 16.03 21.56
CA VAL A 166 5.57 15.49 20.20
C VAL A 166 4.21 15.46 19.51
N CYS A 167 3.13 15.13 20.26
CA CYS A 167 1.77 15.10 19.72
C CYS A 167 1.25 16.48 19.34
N GLU A 168 1.61 17.52 20.07
CA GLU A 168 1.27 18.91 19.76
C GLU A 168 1.87 19.32 18.40
N ASP A 169 3.15 18.98 18.15
CA ASP A 169 3.83 19.30 16.89
C ASP A 169 3.25 18.58 15.68
N ILE A 170 2.83 17.32 15.86
CA ILE A 170 2.34 16.49 14.74
C ILE A 170 0.81 16.50 14.59
N GLY A 171 0.07 17.16 15.48
CA GLY A 171 -1.38 17.34 15.41
C GLY A 171 -2.20 16.08 15.71
N PHE A 172 -1.71 15.21 16.60
CA PHE A 172 -2.40 13.96 16.98
C PHE A 172 -2.84 13.98 18.46
N SER A 173 -3.94 13.27 18.77
CA SER A 173 -4.28 13.03 20.17
C SER A 173 -3.29 12.06 20.82
N VAL A 174 -2.88 12.37 22.06
CA VAL A 174 -1.89 11.59 22.83
C VAL A 174 -2.27 10.12 22.95
N ASN A 175 -3.54 9.83 23.24
CA ASN A 175 -4.01 8.45 23.38
C ASN A 175 -3.90 7.64 22.09
N TYR A 176 -4.35 8.21 20.98
CA TYR A 176 -4.25 7.56 19.67
C TYR A 176 -2.79 7.35 19.26
N PHE A 177 -1.98 8.39 19.40
CA PHE A 177 -0.58 8.34 19.01
C PHE A 177 0.24 7.38 19.87
N SER A 178 -0.02 7.28 21.18
CA SER A 178 0.62 6.31 22.08
C SER A 178 0.40 4.86 21.61
N MET A 179 -0.85 4.52 21.23
CA MET A 179 -1.16 3.18 20.70
C MET A 179 -0.48 2.95 19.35
N LEU A 180 -0.54 3.92 18.46
CA LEU A 180 0.08 3.86 17.13
C LEU A 180 1.59 3.69 17.26
N PHE A 181 2.26 4.50 18.09
CA PHE A 181 3.70 4.45 18.31
C PHE A 181 4.14 3.07 18.85
N LYS A 182 3.44 2.55 19.86
CA LYS A 182 3.73 1.22 20.42
C LYS A 182 3.52 0.10 19.39
N ARG A 183 2.48 0.18 18.57
CA ARG A 183 2.22 -0.80 17.50
C ARG A 183 3.34 -0.82 16.46
N GLU A 184 3.80 0.35 16.03
CA GLU A 184 4.78 0.50 14.93
C GLU A 184 6.24 0.32 15.40
N THR A 185 6.54 0.60 16.68
CA THR A 185 7.91 0.49 17.22
C THR A 185 8.14 -0.73 18.11
N GLY A 186 7.07 -1.39 18.53
CA GLY A 186 7.10 -2.50 19.51
C GLY A 186 7.25 -2.03 20.96
N GLU A 187 7.47 -0.74 21.21
CA GLU A 187 7.69 -0.19 22.55
C GLU A 187 7.01 1.18 22.75
N GLY A 188 6.72 1.55 24.01
CA GLY A 188 6.17 2.87 24.31
C GLY A 188 7.21 3.98 24.15
N PHE A 189 6.73 5.23 23.91
CA PHE A 189 7.55 6.40 23.64
C PHE A 189 8.65 6.64 24.71
N ALA A 190 8.31 6.62 25.99
CA ALA A 190 9.27 6.84 27.08
C ALA A 190 10.40 5.80 27.08
N LYS A 191 10.09 4.54 26.77
CA LYS A 191 11.09 3.48 26.65
C LYS A 191 11.97 3.67 25.41
N TYR A 192 11.37 4.08 24.30
CA TYR A 192 12.08 4.43 23.06
C TYR A 192 13.09 5.57 23.31
N LEU A 193 12.65 6.69 23.91
CA LEU A 193 13.50 7.82 24.28
C LEU A 193 14.64 7.40 25.19
N THR A 194 14.34 6.61 26.25
CA THR A 194 15.36 6.06 27.15
C THR A 194 16.40 5.26 26.38
N ARG A 195 15.98 4.41 25.45
CA ARG A 195 16.90 3.62 24.62
C ARG A 195 17.79 4.51 23.75
N VAL A 196 17.25 5.53 23.10
CA VAL A 196 18.03 6.49 22.31
C VAL A 196 19.09 7.17 23.16
N ARG A 197 18.72 7.67 24.34
CA ARG A 197 19.65 8.32 25.29
C ARG A 197 20.78 7.40 25.73
N ILE A 198 20.45 6.14 26.00
CA ILE A 198 21.46 5.14 26.42
C ILE A 198 22.40 4.76 25.29
N GLU A 199 21.91 4.62 24.06
CA GLU A 199 22.78 4.35 22.90
C GLU A 199 23.74 5.52 22.65
N GLU A 200 23.27 6.76 22.75
CA GLU A 200 24.14 7.93 22.63
C GLU A 200 25.17 7.98 23.78
N ALA A 201 24.75 7.69 25.02
CA ALA A 201 25.67 7.59 26.14
C ALA A 201 26.78 6.53 25.92
N LYS A 202 26.45 5.39 25.33
CA LYS A 202 27.43 4.36 24.97
C LYS A 202 28.44 4.88 23.94
N THR A 203 27.99 5.62 22.94
CA THR A 203 28.84 6.25 21.94
C THR A 203 29.79 7.25 22.57
N LEU A 204 29.28 8.17 23.39
CA LEU A 204 30.09 9.15 24.08
C LEU A 204 31.10 8.50 25.06
N LEU A 205 30.71 7.41 25.74
CA LEU A 205 31.61 6.67 26.63
C LEU A 205 32.74 5.98 25.90
N ARG A 206 32.53 5.52 24.67
CA ARG A 206 33.54 4.84 23.85
C ARG A 206 34.47 5.81 23.13
N GLU A 207 33.93 6.89 22.62
CA GLU A 207 34.61 7.75 21.65
C GLU A 207 35.22 8.99 22.30
N THR A 208 34.88 9.29 23.57
CA THR A 208 35.30 10.49 24.23
C THR A 208 35.82 10.24 25.67
N SER A 209 36.66 11.15 26.14
CA SER A 209 37.15 11.15 27.54
C SER A 209 36.39 12.13 28.45
N ILE A 210 35.26 12.70 27.98
CA ILE A 210 34.51 13.68 28.78
C ILE A 210 33.97 13.05 30.08
N PRO A 211 33.84 13.83 31.15
CA PRO A 211 33.35 13.33 32.44
C PRO A 211 31.95 12.71 32.33
N ILE A 212 31.71 11.65 33.13
CA ILE A 212 30.40 10.97 33.13
C ILE A 212 29.26 11.91 33.53
N ALA A 213 29.53 12.91 34.38
CA ALA A 213 28.55 13.93 34.74
C ALA A 213 28.11 14.75 33.51
N GLU A 214 29.06 15.11 32.66
CA GLU A 214 28.79 15.85 31.42
C GLU A 214 28.06 14.96 30.37
N ILE A 215 28.41 13.67 30.29
CA ILE A 215 27.66 12.72 29.45
C ILE A 215 26.19 12.64 29.91
N CYS A 216 25.97 12.55 31.24
CA CYS A 216 24.64 12.50 31.82
C CYS A 216 23.77 13.69 31.35
N GLU A 217 24.32 14.91 31.39
CA GLU A 217 23.64 16.13 30.94
C GLU A 217 23.41 16.13 29.40
N LYS A 218 24.45 15.79 28.62
CA LYS A 218 24.40 15.73 27.16
C LYS A 218 23.37 14.73 26.61
N VAL A 219 23.04 13.71 27.37
CA VAL A 219 22.04 12.73 26.97
C VAL A 219 20.67 12.95 27.62
N GLY A 220 20.45 14.14 28.21
CA GLY A 220 19.16 14.61 28.70
C GLY A 220 18.74 14.06 30.07
N TYR A 221 19.70 13.70 30.94
CA TYR A 221 19.42 13.36 32.34
C TYR A 221 19.89 14.47 33.28
N SER A 222 18.97 14.98 34.08
CA SER A 222 19.27 15.96 35.13
C SER A 222 19.81 15.33 36.42
N ASP A 223 19.54 14.02 36.63
CA ASP A 223 20.00 13.29 37.82
C ASP A 223 20.94 12.15 37.44
N ARG A 224 22.18 12.27 37.92
CA ARG A 224 23.24 11.28 37.70
C ARG A 224 22.93 9.90 38.31
N LYS A 225 22.22 9.84 39.44
CA LYS A 225 21.84 8.54 40.04
C LYS A 225 20.84 7.82 39.17
N HIS A 226 19.85 8.56 38.68
CA HIS A 226 18.85 8.04 37.74
C HIS A 226 19.50 7.57 36.44
N PHE A 227 20.39 8.37 35.84
CA PHE A 227 21.18 7.99 34.68
C PHE A 227 21.94 6.69 34.89
N THR A 228 22.77 6.61 35.98
CA THR A 228 23.59 5.44 36.27
C THR A 228 22.75 4.18 36.46
N HIS A 229 21.62 4.29 37.17
CA HIS A 229 20.67 3.18 37.34
C HIS A 229 20.06 2.71 36.03
N THR A 230 19.59 3.66 35.20
CA THR A 230 18.98 3.37 33.90
C THR A 230 20.00 2.76 32.94
N PHE A 231 21.22 3.29 32.92
CA PHE A 231 22.32 2.76 32.11
C PHE A 231 22.68 1.33 32.50
N HIS A 232 22.84 1.08 33.82
CA HIS A 232 23.10 -0.27 34.33
C HIS A 232 21.99 -1.25 34.01
N LYS A 233 20.73 -0.83 34.16
CA LYS A 233 19.56 -1.67 33.78
C LYS A 233 19.57 -2.06 32.31
N ALA A 234 20.03 -1.15 31.43
CA ALA A 234 20.04 -1.38 29.98
C ALA A 234 21.25 -2.18 29.49
N THR A 235 22.42 -2.06 30.18
CA THR A 235 23.72 -2.61 29.70
C THR A 235 24.30 -3.71 30.58
N GLY A 236 23.82 -3.83 31.81
CA GLY A 236 24.41 -4.71 32.84
C GLY A 236 25.66 -4.14 33.53
N LEU A 237 26.17 -2.98 33.09
CA LEU A 237 27.36 -2.32 33.58
C LEU A 237 27.05 -0.89 34.00
N ASN A 238 27.79 -0.35 34.99
CA ASN A 238 27.71 1.08 35.21
C ASN A 238 28.55 1.86 34.17
N PRO A 239 28.32 3.18 33.98
CA PRO A 239 29.01 3.96 32.95
C PRO A 239 30.56 3.95 33.08
N VAL A 240 31.10 3.87 34.29
CA VAL A 240 32.56 3.80 34.51
C VAL A 240 33.12 2.45 34.06
N GLU A 241 32.47 1.37 34.42
CA GLU A 241 32.84 0.02 33.99
C GLU A 241 32.74 -0.13 32.49
N TYR A 242 31.66 0.40 31.89
CA TYR A 242 31.43 0.38 30.44
C TYR A 242 32.58 1.10 29.70
N ARG A 243 32.99 2.28 30.16
CA ARG A 243 34.14 3.01 29.58
C ARG A 243 35.44 2.23 29.69
N LYS A 244 35.69 1.57 30.83
CA LYS A 244 36.91 0.77 31.00
C LYS A 244 37.02 -0.43 30.08
N LEU A 245 35.86 -0.98 29.67
CA LEU A 245 35.82 -2.18 28.83
C LEU A 245 35.77 -1.87 27.34
N TYR A 246 35.17 -0.75 26.94
CA TYR A 246 34.83 -0.46 25.55
C TYR A 246 35.34 0.90 25.04
N GLY A 247 35.87 1.78 25.88
CA GLY A 247 36.41 3.11 25.57
C GLY A 247 37.93 3.20 25.47
#